data_7645090353b8c13a7e54d368f2ef957d
#
_entry.id   7645090353b8c13a7e54d368f2ef957d
#
_cell.length_a   1.000
_cell.length_b   1.000
_cell.length_c   1.000
_cell.angle_alpha   90.00
_cell.angle_beta   90.00
_cell.angle_gamma   90.00
#
_symmetry.space_group_name_H-M   'P 1'
#
loop_
_entity.id
_entity.type
_entity.pdbx_description
1 polymer ?
#
loop_
_entity_poly.entity_id
_entity_poly.type
_entity_poly.pdbx_seq_one_letter_code
_entity_poly.pdbx_strand_id
1 'polypeptide(L)'
;VLQRTAIPVSQVDAHNIVPVWQASEKKEFAAYTIRPKIKRLLSDYLTDIPKVIKHPYILDVTQNKINWDNALSSLRLDESVMPLDWINPGEKSAMELLKKIKSCLVNYNEHRNDPNLDKLSNMSPFFHYGHIAPQRVALEIKNSNLPPEDKDAYLEEMIVRRELADNFCHYEKNYDQFE
;
A
#
# COMPACT_ATOMS: atom_id res chain seq x y z
N VAL A 1 19.38 -14.64 9.64
CA VAL A 1 19.64 -14.52 11.09
C VAL A 1 18.50 -15.13 11.88
N LEU A 2 17.24 -14.82 11.59
CA LEU A 2 16.06 -15.33 12.34
C LEU A 2 15.90 -16.85 12.26
N GLN A 3 16.30 -17.49 11.18
CA GLN A 3 16.26 -18.97 11.02
C GLN A 3 17.15 -19.73 12.01
N ARG A 4 18.06 -19.05 12.73
CA ARG A 4 18.95 -19.63 13.72
C ARG A 4 18.38 -19.59 15.15
N THR A 5 17.19 -19.04 15.33
CA THR A 5 16.52 -19.00 16.62
C THR A 5 15.51 -20.15 16.73
N ALA A 6 15.30 -20.68 17.94
CA ALA A 6 14.26 -21.67 18.22
C ALA A 6 12.84 -21.05 18.28
N ILE A 7 12.73 -19.76 17.98
CA ILE A 7 11.47 -19.01 18.01
C ILE A 7 10.80 -19.14 16.65
N PRO A 8 9.52 -19.54 16.59
CA PRO A 8 8.76 -19.55 15.35
C PRO A 8 8.73 -18.17 14.69
N VAL A 9 9.05 -18.11 13.40
CA VAL A 9 9.05 -16.87 12.61
C VAL A 9 8.10 -17.02 11.44
N SER A 10 7.18 -16.07 11.30
CA SER A 10 6.26 -15.99 10.18
C SER A 10 6.57 -14.74 9.34
N GLN A 11 6.63 -14.92 8.04
CA GLN A 11 6.72 -13.81 7.11
C GLN A 11 5.32 -13.43 6.65
N VAL A 12 4.99 -12.15 6.73
CA VAL A 12 3.69 -11.60 6.31
C VAL A 12 3.93 -10.54 5.24
N ASP A 13 3.20 -10.62 4.14
CA ASP A 13 3.13 -9.53 3.16
C ASP A 13 2.18 -8.46 3.69
N ALA A 14 2.75 -7.37 4.20
CA ALA A 14 1.98 -6.25 4.74
C ALA A 14 1.68 -5.17 3.69
N HIS A 15 2.19 -5.32 2.46
CA HIS A 15 2.03 -4.32 1.40
C HIS A 15 0.88 -4.67 0.46
N ASN A 16 0.76 -5.93 0.05
CA ASN A 16 -0.30 -6.40 -0.83
C ASN A 16 -1.55 -6.84 -0.07
N ILE A 17 -2.70 -6.83 -0.73
CA ILE A 17 -3.93 -7.42 -0.21
C ILE A 17 -3.85 -8.94 -0.36
N VAL A 18 -3.53 -9.42 -1.57
CA VAL A 18 -3.22 -10.83 -1.79
C VAL A 18 -1.71 -10.99 -1.75
N PRO A 19 -1.15 -11.76 -0.80
CA PRO A 19 0.30 -11.92 -0.70
C PRO A 19 0.91 -12.34 -2.03
N VAL A 20 2.04 -11.74 -2.40
CA VAL A 20 2.65 -11.88 -3.73
C VAL A 20 2.89 -13.35 -4.13
N TRP A 21 3.33 -14.18 -3.18
CA TRP A 21 3.56 -15.63 -3.39
C TRP A 21 2.28 -16.47 -3.43
N GLN A 22 1.13 -15.92 -2.97
CA GLN A 22 -0.19 -16.55 -3.09
C GLN A 22 -0.87 -16.16 -4.40
N ALA A 23 -0.68 -14.91 -4.83
CA ALA A 23 -1.23 -14.40 -6.07
C ALA A 23 -0.69 -15.16 -7.29
N SER A 24 0.61 -15.43 -7.32
CA SER A 24 1.24 -16.25 -8.37
C SER A 24 2.58 -16.83 -7.88
N GLU A 25 2.94 -18.01 -8.39
CA GLU A 25 4.23 -18.67 -8.12
C GLU A 25 5.34 -18.22 -9.09
N LYS A 26 5.05 -17.28 -10.00
CA LYS A 26 5.98 -16.83 -11.04
C LYS A 26 5.81 -15.35 -11.36
N LYS A 27 6.81 -14.79 -12.04
CA LYS A 27 6.72 -13.46 -12.63
C LYS A 27 5.58 -13.39 -13.65
N GLU A 28 4.64 -12.51 -13.42
CA GLU A 28 3.55 -12.18 -14.31
C GLU A 28 3.92 -10.96 -15.16
N PHE A 29 3.59 -10.99 -16.43
CA PHE A 29 4.03 -9.95 -17.37
C PHE A 29 2.93 -8.97 -17.75
N ALA A 30 1.69 -9.19 -17.32
CA ALA A 30 0.59 -8.29 -17.61
C ALA A 30 -0.59 -8.44 -16.65
N ALA A 31 -1.39 -7.39 -16.52
CA ALA A 31 -2.57 -7.39 -15.64
C ALA A 31 -3.58 -8.49 -16.00
N TYR A 32 -3.73 -8.84 -17.27
CA TYR A 32 -4.67 -9.89 -17.69
C TYR A 32 -4.27 -11.29 -17.20
N THR A 33 -2.99 -11.53 -16.90
CA THR A 33 -2.53 -12.84 -16.39
C THR A 33 -2.67 -12.96 -14.89
N ILE A 34 -2.43 -11.88 -14.14
CA ILE A 34 -2.52 -11.90 -12.66
C ILE A 34 -3.94 -11.63 -12.16
N ARG A 35 -4.74 -10.82 -12.88
CA ARG A 35 -6.11 -10.43 -12.48
C ARG A 35 -7.01 -11.60 -12.08
N PRO A 36 -7.15 -12.67 -12.88
CA PRO A 36 -8.02 -13.79 -12.49
C PRO A 36 -7.52 -14.50 -11.23
N LYS A 37 -6.21 -14.51 -11.00
CA LYS A 37 -5.60 -15.12 -9.81
C LYS A 37 -5.92 -14.31 -8.56
N ILE A 38 -5.70 -13.00 -8.61
CA ILE A 38 -6.04 -12.08 -7.53
C ILE A 38 -7.55 -12.13 -7.25
N LYS A 39 -8.40 -11.99 -8.27
CA LYS A 39 -9.85 -11.99 -8.10
C LYS A 39 -10.38 -13.26 -7.42
N ARG A 40 -9.79 -14.42 -7.72
CA ARG A 40 -10.17 -15.68 -7.09
C ARG A 40 -9.88 -15.70 -5.58
N LEU A 41 -8.79 -15.06 -5.16
CA LEU A 41 -8.33 -15.05 -3.77
C LEU A 41 -8.83 -13.84 -2.98
N LEU A 42 -9.35 -12.82 -3.66
CA LEU A 42 -9.65 -11.54 -3.03
C LEU A 42 -10.69 -11.65 -1.91
N SER A 43 -11.65 -12.57 -2.00
CA SER A 43 -12.64 -12.80 -0.94
C SER A 43 -12.01 -13.27 0.36
N ASP A 44 -10.91 -14.01 0.27
CA ASP A 44 -10.25 -14.62 1.43
C ASP A 44 -9.31 -13.63 2.12
N TYR A 45 -8.78 -12.67 1.36
CA TYR A 45 -7.79 -11.70 1.86
C TYR A 45 -8.36 -10.30 2.10
N LEU A 46 -9.34 -9.84 1.34
CA LEU A 46 -9.99 -8.54 1.55
C LEU A 46 -11.09 -8.67 2.60
N THR A 47 -10.68 -8.92 3.82
CA THR A 47 -11.53 -9.09 5.00
C THR A 47 -11.43 -7.88 5.93
N ASP A 48 -12.35 -7.77 6.87
CA ASP A 48 -12.34 -6.71 7.87
C ASP A 48 -11.03 -6.69 8.67
N ILE A 49 -10.54 -5.49 8.96
CA ILE A 49 -9.33 -5.31 9.76
C ILE A 49 -9.65 -5.66 11.21
N PRO A 50 -8.93 -6.61 11.82
CA PRO A 50 -9.18 -7.02 13.18
C PRO A 50 -8.94 -5.87 14.17
N LYS A 51 -9.69 -5.87 15.27
CA LYS A 51 -9.48 -4.91 16.34
C LYS A 51 -8.15 -5.17 17.04
N VAL A 52 -7.44 -4.10 17.38
CA VAL A 52 -6.22 -4.19 18.18
C VAL A 52 -6.59 -4.71 19.57
N ILE A 53 -5.99 -5.82 19.97
CA ILE A 53 -6.15 -6.41 21.30
C ILE A 53 -4.97 -5.95 22.16
N LYS A 54 -5.25 -5.48 23.38
CA LYS A 54 -4.20 -5.10 24.33
C LYS A 54 -3.35 -6.33 24.65
N HIS A 55 -2.04 -6.20 24.45
CA HIS A 55 -1.12 -7.28 24.77
C HIS A 55 -1.10 -7.54 26.30
N PRO A 56 -1.19 -8.81 26.74
CA PRO A 56 -1.27 -9.13 28.17
C PRO A 56 0.03 -8.87 28.93
N TYR A 57 1.15 -8.86 28.22
CA TYR A 57 2.48 -8.62 28.81
C TYR A 57 2.94 -7.21 28.48
N ILE A 58 3.34 -6.48 29.51
CA ILE A 58 3.94 -5.15 29.37
C ILE A 58 5.43 -5.30 29.66
N LEU A 59 6.25 -4.89 28.72
CA LEU A 59 7.68 -4.73 28.96
C LEU A 59 7.88 -3.37 29.63
N ASP A 60 8.38 -3.37 30.85
CA ASP A 60 8.76 -2.14 31.53
C ASP A 60 10.12 -1.69 31.02
N VAL A 61 10.14 -1.09 29.83
CA VAL A 61 11.34 -0.51 29.23
C VAL A 61 11.22 1.00 29.28
N THR A 62 12.14 1.62 29.93
CA THR A 62 12.31 3.07 29.83
C THR A 62 12.68 3.42 28.38
N GLN A 63 11.74 4.01 27.64
CA GLN A 63 12.03 4.47 26.30
C GLN A 63 12.97 5.67 26.35
N ASN A 64 14.16 5.53 25.83
CA ASN A 64 15.06 6.67 25.64
C ASN A 64 14.42 7.63 24.62
N LYS A 65 14.43 8.92 24.95
CA LYS A 65 13.96 9.94 24.00
C LYS A 65 14.88 9.91 22.76
N ILE A 66 14.27 9.76 21.58
CA ILE A 66 15.00 9.84 20.32
C ILE A 66 15.43 11.28 20.11
N ASN A 67 16.71 11.50 19.85
CA ASN A 67 17.22 12.77 19.37
C ASN A 67 17.09 12.77 17.83
N TRP A 68 16.03 13.39 17.32
CA TRP A 68 15.73 13.43 15.90
C TRP A 68 16.75 14.23 15.09
N ASP A 69 17.33 15.29 15.65
CA ASP A 69 18.34 16.08 14.97
C ASP A 69 19.61 15.25 14.72
N ASN A 70 20.04 14.49 15.72
CA ASN A 70 21.16 13.57 15.54
C ASN A 70 20.82 12.44 14.55
N ALA A 71 19.61 11.93 14.56
CA ALA A 71 19.18 10.90 13.62
C ALA A 71 19.19 11.42 12.19
N LEU A 72 18.64 12.60 11.94
CA LEU A 72 18.64 13.24 10.63
C LEU A 72 20.04 13.60 10.16
N SER A 73 20.89 14.17 11.01
CA SER A 73 22.27 14.54 10.65
C SER A 73 23.17 13.33 10.36
N SER A 74 22.79 12.14 10.82
CA SER A 74 23.51 10.89 10.49
C SER A 74 23.21 10.38 9.08
N LEU A 75 22.18 10.89 8.42
CA LEU A 75 21.81 10.52 7.06
C LEU A 75 22.58 11.37 6.04
N ARG A 76 23.02 10.76 4.96
CA ARG A 76 23.56 11.48 3.80
C ARG A 76 22.42 11.87 2.87
N LEU A 77 21.79 13.00 3.15
CA LEU A 77 20.69 13.53 2.35
C LEU A 77 21.25 14.48 1.29
N ASP A 78 20.59 14.47 0.12
CA ASP A 78 20.80 15.49 -0.88
C ASP A 78 19.93 16.70 -0.54
N GLU A 79 20.53 17.71 0.07
CA GLU A 79 19.82 18.92 0.53
C GLU A 79 19.34 19.83 -0.62
N SER A 80 19.75 19.53 -1.86
CA SER A 80 19.23 20.25 -3.05
C SER A 80 17.80 19.84 -3.38
N VAL A 81 17.34 18.67 -2.90
CA VAL A 81 15.98 18.19 -3.11
C VAL A 81 15.10 18.63 -1.95
N MET A 82 14.25 19.60 -2.21
CA MET A 82 13.32 20.12 -1.19
C MET A 82 12.18 19.15 -0.89
N PRO A 83 11.67 19.11 0.36
CA PRO A 83 10.45 18.39 0.69
C PRO A 83 9.25 18.84 -0.18
N LEU A 84 8.32 17.92 -0.43
CA LEU A 84 7.06 18.26 -1.11
C LEU A 84 6.20 19.14 -0.19
N ASP A 85 5.64 20.22 -0.75
CA ASP A 85 4.81 21.20 -0.02
C ASP A 85 3.31 20.95 -0.14
N TRP A 86 2.88 20.13 -1.12
CA TRP A 86 1.47 19.85 -1.40
C TRP A 86 0.90 18.64 -0.65
N ILE A 87 1.74 17.84 0.02
CA ILE A 87 1.33 16.63 0.73
C ILE A 87 1.97 16.59 2.13
N ASN A 88 1.17 16.36 3.14
CA ASN A 88 1.65 16.13 4.49
C ASN A 88 1.75 14.62 4.77
N PRO A 89 2.89 14.11 5.26
CA PRO A 89 3.05 12.70 5.57
C PRO A 89 2.25 12.29 6.81
N GLY A 90 2.12 10.98 7.01
CA GLY A 90 1.60 10.37 8.21
C GLY A 90 0.16 9.86 8.12
N GLU A 91 -0.20 9.01 9.08
CA GLU A 91 -1.50 8.33 9.12
C GLU A 91 -2.68 9.30 9.17
N LYS A 92 -2.56 10.38 9.96
CA LYS A 92 -3.63 11.38 10.08
C LYS A 92 -3.99 11.99 8.72
N SER A 93 -2.98 12.42 7.96
CA SER A 93 -3.18 13.00 6.63
C SER A 93 -3.73 11.97 5.63
N ALA A 94 -3.26 10.73 5.70
CA ALA A 94 -3.79 9.62 4.90
C ALA A 94 -5.28 9.38 5.18
N MET A 95 -5.69 9.39 6.45
CA MET A 95 -7.08 9.21 6.85
C MET A 95 -7.96 10.41 6.45
N GLU A 96 -7.44 11.62 6.49
CA GLU A 96 -8.16 12.82 6.01
C GLU A 96 -8.37 12.75 4.49
N LEU A 97 -7.36 12.31 3.75
CA LEU A 97 -7.47 12.10 2.32
C LEU A 97 -8.48 10.98 1.99
N LEU A 98 -8.46 9.87 2.73
CA LEU A 98 -9.42 8.77 2.56
C LEU A 98 -10.88 9.23 2.72
N LYS A 99 -11.16 10.15 3.64
CA LYS A 99 -12.52 10.71 3.79
C LYS A 99 -12.97 11.49 2.55
N LYS A 100 -12.03 12.13 1.84
CA LYS A 100 -12.30 12.96 0.65
C LYS A 100 -12.25 12.16 -0.64
N ILE A 101 -11.62 10.99 -0.66
CA ILE A 101 -11.34 10.23 -1.87
C ILE A 101 -12.61 9.91 -2.71
N LYS A 102 -13.74 9.68 -2.04
CA LYS A 102 -15.00 9.35 -2.71
C LYS A 102 -15.44 10.45 -3.68
N SER A 103 -15.24 11.72 -3.34
CA SER A 103 -15.58 12.83 -4.24
C SER A 103 -14.65 12.92 -5.46
N CYS A 104 -13.38 12.56 -5.30
CA CYS A 104 -12.42 12.51 -6.41
C CYS A 104 -12.70 11.36 -7.38
N LEU A 105 -13.29 10.27 -6.88
CA LEU A 105 -13.53 9.05 -7.66
C LEU A 105 -14.87 9.04 -8.42
N VAL A 106 -15.70 10.06 -8.31
CA VAL A 106 -16.89 10.20 -9.17
C VAL A 106 -16.43 10.40 -10.62
N ASN A 107 -16.95 9.58 -11.53
CA ASN A 107 -16.55 9.49 -12.95
C ASN A 107 -15.06 9.10 -13.14
N TYR A 108 -14.47 8.40 -12.18
CA TYR A 108 -13.08 7.97 -12.25
C TYR A 108 -12.82 7.08 -13.46
N ASN A 109 -13.73 6.16 -13.77
CA ASN A 109 -13.59 5.27 -14.92
C ASN A 109 -13.38 6.01 -16.24
N GLU A 110 -14.07 7.12 -16.44
CA GLU A 110 -13.99 7.91 -17.67
C GLU A 110 -12.79 8.87 -17.68
N HIS A 111 -12.51 9.49 -16.53
CA HIS A 111 -11.63 10.66 -16.45
C HIS A 111 -10.22 10.38 -15.95
N ARG A 112 -9.93 9.20 -15.40
CA ARG A 112 -8.62 8.88 -14.78
C ARG A 112 -7.41 9.02 -15.70
N ASN A 113 -7.64 8.91 -17.03
CA ASN A 113 -6.58 9.00 -18.04
C ASN A 113 -6.46 10.40 -18.68
N ASP A 114 -7.31 11.34 -18.30
CA ASP A 114 -7.25 12.72 -18.80
C ASP A 114 -6.32 13.55 -17.90
N PRO A 115 -5.12 13.96 -18.38
CA PRO A 115 -4.17 14.72 -17.57
C PRO A 115 -4.63 16.15 -17.27
N ASN A 116 -5.70 16.65 -17.93
CA ASN A 116 -6.24 17.97 -17.67
C ASN A 116 -7.24 17.96 -16.49
N LEU A 117 -7.62 16.79 -16.00
CA LEU A 117 -8.56 16.64 -14.89
C LEU A 117 -7.85 16.12 -13.64
N ASP A 118 -8.08 16.80 -12.51
CA ASP A 118 -7.58 16.33 -11.21
C ASP A 118 -8.50 15.21 -10.67
N LYS A 119 -8.28 13.99 -11.18
CA LYS A 119 -9.04 12.78 -10.81
C LYS A 119 -8.18 11.71 -10.16
N LEU A 120 -6.99 12.08 -9.70
CA LEU A 120 -6.10 11.16 -9.00
C LEU A 120 -6.42 11.14 -7.50
N SER A 121 -6.34 9.97 -6.92
CA SER A 121 -6.57 9.80 -5.48
C SER A 121 -5.42 10.32 -4.62
N ASN A 122 -4.22 10.45 -5.17
CA ASN A 122 -2.97 10.80 -4.49
C ASN A 122 -2.66 9.92 -3.26
N MET A 123 -3.19 8.68 -3.24
CA MET A 123 -2.96 7.73 -2.14
C MET A 123 -1.63 6.97 -2.25
N SER A 124 -1.01 6.90 -3.43
CA SER A 124 0.19 6.09 -3.66
C SER A 124 1.37 6.43 -2.75
N PRO A 125 1.70 7.69 -2.42
CA PRO A 125 2.75 7.99 -1.44
C PRO A 125 2.45 7.42 -0.06
N PHE A 126 1.19 7.47 0.36
CA PHE A 126 0.78 6.94 1.67
C PHE A 126 0.85 5.41 1.73
N PHE A 127 0.57 4.71 0.63
CA PHE A 127 0.79 3.27 0.52
C PHE A 127 2.27 2.93 0.55
N HIS A 128 3.07 3.67 -0.23
CA HIS A 128 4.51 3.42 -0.34
C HIS A 128 5.23 3.51 1.01
N TYR A 129 4.89 4.52 1.81
CA TYR A 129 5.50 4.73 3.13
C TYR A 129 4.73 4.05 4.28
N GLY A 130 3.71 3.24 4.00
CA GLY A 130 2.95 2.52 5.01
C GLY A 130 2.15 3.40 5.97
N HIS A 131 1.80 4.61 5.56
CA HIS A 131 0.97 5.52 6.37
C HIS A 131 -0.49 5.05 6.45
N ILE A 132 -0.94 4.25 5.50
CA ILE A 132 -2.25 3.60 5.49
C ILE A 132 -2.17 2.27 4.76
N ALA A 133 -2.86 1.26 5.27
CA ALA A 133 -2.93 -0.04 4.60
C ALA A 133 -3.82 0.04 3.35
N PRO A 134 -3.37 -0.49 2.19
CA PRO A 134 -4.20 -0.60 0.99
C PRO A 134 -5.52 -1.32 1.25
N GLN A 135 -5.51 -2.34 2.09
CA GLN A 135 -6.71 -3.08 2.49
C GLN A 135 -7.79 -2.17 3.09
N ARG A 136 -7.42 -1.21 3.94
CA ARG A 136 -8.36 -0.24 4.52
C ARG A 136 -9.03 0.60 3.45
N VAL A 137 -8.24 1.10 2.51
CA VAL A 137 -8.76 1.91 1.39
C VAL A 137 -9.66 1.06 0.49
N ALA A 138 -9.25 -0.17 0.15
CA ALA A 138 -10.05 -1.08 -0.66
C ALA A 138 -11.41 -1.38 -0.03
N LEU A 139 -11.46 -1.67 1.28
CA LEU A 139 -12.71 -1.90 2.01
C LEU A 139 -13.60 -0.67 2.00
N GLU A 140 -13.04 0.52 2.23
CA GLU A 140 -13.80 1.78 2.24
C GLU A 140 -14.41 2.08 0.87
N ILE A 141 -13.66 1.85 -0.23
CA ILE A 141 -14.16 2.04 -1.59
C ILE A 141 -15.18 0.96 -1.97
N LYS A 142 -14.90 -0.30 -1.67
CA LYS A 142 -15.83 -1.41 -1.93
C LYS A 142 -17.19 -1.17 -1.28
N ASN A 143 -17.20 -0.66 -0.05
CA ASN A 143 -18.41 -0.41 0.74
C ASN A 143 -19.03 0.98 0.50
N SER A 144 -18.45 1.79 -0.37
CA SER A 144 -18.96 3.13 -0.69
C SER A 144 -20.18 3.09 -1.61
N ASN A 145 -20.86 4.23 -1.74
CA ASN A 145 -21.97 4.46 -2.66
C ASN A 145 -21.53 4.96 -4.03
N LEU A 146 -20.24 4.82 -4.39
CA LEU A 146 -19.76 5.16 -5.74
C LEU A 146 -20.40 4.25 -6.79
N PRO A 147 -20.53 4.72 -8.05
CA PRO A 147 -20.92 3.89 -9.17
C PRO A 147 -20.05 2.63 -9.27
N PRO A 148 -20.63 1.47 -9.60
CA PRO A 148 -19.86 0.22 -9.71
C PRO A 148 -18.66 0.31 -10.64
N GLU A 149 -18.81 0.98 -11.79
CA GLU A 149 -17.76 1.20 -12.79
C GLU A 149 -16.57 2.00 -12.23
N ASP A 150 -16.83 3.01 -11.41
CA ASP A 150 -15.79 3.82 -10.78
C ASP A 150 -15.06 3.03 -9.70
N LYS A 151 -15.80 2.26 -8.89
CA LYS A 151 -15.21 1.35 -7.89
C LYS A 151 -14.31 0.31 -8.53
N ASP A 152 -14.81 -0.35 -9.57
CA ASP A 152 -14.07 -1.40 -10.26
C ASP A 152 -12.82 -0.86 -10.93
N ALA A 153 -12.92 0.33 -11.57
CA ALA A 153 -11.77 0.97 -12.19
C ALA A 153 -10.71 1.37 -11.16
N TYR A 154 -11.11 1.92 -10.02
CA TYR A 154 -10.17 2.30 -8.97
C TYR A 154 -9.53 1.07 -8.29
N LEU A 155 -10.32 0.05 -7.97
CA LEU A 155 -9.82 -1.17 -7.36
C LEU A 155 -8.92 -1.97 -8.32
N GLU A 156 -9.16 -1.90 -9.63
CA GLU A 156 -8.26 -2.49 -10.63
C GLU A 156 -6.86 -1.87 -10.56
N GLU A 157 -6.76 -0.52 -10.49
CA GLU A 157 -5.48 0.16 -10.39
C GLU A 157 -4.80 -0.10 -9.03
N MET A 158 -5.57 0.01 -7.96
CA MET A 158 -5.06 -0.06 -6.60
C MET A 158 -4.67 -1.49 -6.19
N ILE A 159 -5.36 -2.51 -6.68
CA ILE A 159 -5.07 -3.90 -6.34
C ILE A 159 -4.28 -4.56 -7.47
N VAL A 160 -4.91 -4.75 -8.63
CA VAL A 160 -4.33 -5.60 -9.69
C VAL A 160 -3.06 -5.01 -10.26
N ARG A 161 -3.08 -3.70 -10.62
CA ARG A 161 -1.90 -3.05 -11.23
C ARG A 161 -0.76 -2.87 -10.25
N ARG A 162 -1.08 -2.47 -9.02
CA ARG A 162 -0.07 -2.31 -7.97
C ARG A 162 0.55 -3.65 -7.60
N GLU A 163 -0.25 -4.70 -7.37
CA GLU A 163 0.26 -6.03 -7.00
C GLU A 163 0.97 -6.73 -8.16
N LEU A 164 0.69 -6.36 -9.42
CA LEU A 164 1.50 -6.78 -10.57
C LEU A 164 2.93 -6.19 -10.49
N ALA A 165 3.07 -4.93 -10.11
CA ALA A 165 4.39 -4.32 -9.94
C ALA A 165 5.17 -5.00 -8.81
N ASP A 166 4.51 -5.31 -7.70
CA ASP A 166 5.14 -6.04 -6.60
C ASP A 166 5.50 -7.48 -6.97
N ASN A 167 4.68 -8.15 -7.78
CA ASN A 167 5.01 -9.45 -8.36
C ASN A 167 6.29 -9.37 -9.22
N PHE A 168 6.41 -8.33 -10.04
CA PHE A 168 7.63 -8.10 -10.80
C PHE A 168 8.85 -7.95 -9.90
N CYS A 169 8.80 -7.06 -8.90
CA CYS A 169 9.90 -6.84 -7.96
C CYS A 169 10.27 -8.10 -7.15
N HIS A 170 9.29 -8.95 -6.84
CA HIS A 170 9.50 -10.17 -6.07
C HIS A 170 10.23 -11.27 -6.87
N TYR A 171 9.87 -11.44 -8.14
CA TYR A 171 10.40 -12.51 -8.98
C TYR A 171 11.54 -12.10 -9.91
N GLU A 172 11.74 -10.79 -10.16
CA GLU A 172 12.84 -10.25 -10.96
C GLU A 172 13.95 -9.76 -10.05
N LYS A 173 15.08 -10.45 -10.05
CA LYS A 173 16.22 -10.10 -9.17
C LYS A 173 16.89 -8.80 -9.57
N ASN A 174 16.83 -8.48 -10.86
CA ASN A 174 17.50 -7.31 -11.43
C ASN A 174 16.48 -6.21 -11.79
N TYR A 175 15.36 -6.12 -11.05
CA TYR A 175 14.26 -5.20 -11.34
C TYR A 175 14.68 -3.71 -11.34
N ASP A 176 15.79 -3.39 -10.68
CA ASP A 176 16.39 -2.05 -10.56
C ASP A 176 17.58 -1.83 -11.50
N GLN A 177 17.88 -2.77 -12.39
CA GLN A 177 18.96 -2.70 -13.35
C GLN A 177 18.40 -2.56 -14.78
N PHE A 178 19.00 -1.67 -15.54
CA PHE A 178 18.67 -1.44 -16.96
C PHE A 178 19.65 -2.23 -17.85
N GLU A 179 19.55 -3.55 -17.86
CA GLU A 179 20.29 -4.42 -18.78
C GLU A 179 19.40 -4.92 -19.93
#